data_4195dc300eafa2ae05ca1c218a1ed7dc
#
_entry.id   4195dc300eafa2ae05ca1c218a1ed7dc
#
_cell.length_a   1.000
_cell.length_b   1.000
_cell.length_c   1.000
_cell.angle_alpha   90.00
_cell.angle_beta   90.00
_cell.angle_gamma   90.00
#
_symmetry.space_group_name_H-M   'P 1'
#
loop_
_entity.id
_entity.type
_entity.pdbx_description
1 polymer ?
#
loop_
_entity_poly.entity_id
_entity_poly.type
_entity_poly.pdbx_seq_one_letter_code
_entity_poly.pdbx_strand_id
1 'polypeptide(L)'
;VLLTLSTTRNPATDLGWVLGKHPDRTAAFELPWGRAIVTWPEASEERATCALVLDLDPVGLVRGSGPSAPGPLAAYVNDRPYVASSFLSVAIGRVFRSALSGKGERADLHALEWPLEIGLSAVPARGGERLLRRLFEPLGYTVEATQLDPALPTHLSVRLVTRRTVQDVLRHLTVLIPVLDDDKHYWVGPDEIDKLVARGEDWLADHPDRDTIVSRSLKRRPSLTRAALARLVPDQVVEEPDAERERPEEVLERPMSLDELRRDAVATILRDRDVATVVDLGCGEGKLIQRLLRERALTRIV
;
A
#
# COMPACT_ATOMS: atom_id res chain seq x y z
N VAL A 1 -2.01 2.56 -12.08
CA VAL A 1 -2.54 1.27 -11.59
C VAL A 1 -4.01 1.19 -11.91
N LEU A 2 -4.45 0.02 -12.37
CA LEU A 2 -5.83 -0.25 -12.74
C LEU A 2 -6.33 -1.44 -11.93
N LEU A 3 -7.49 -1.24 -11.30
CA LEU A 3 -8.33 -2.30 -10.74
C LEU A 3 -9.61 -2.39 -11.56
N THR A 4 -9.98 -3.58 -12.00
CA THR A 4 -11.31 -3.84 -12.57
C THR A 4 -12.08 -4.80 -11.69
N LEU A 5 -13.38 -4.58 -11.57
CA LEU A 5 -14.32 -5.46 -10.88
C LEU A 5 -15.46 -5.75 -11.85
N SER A 6 -15.58 -6.99 -12.27
CA SER A 6 -16.57 -7.44 -13.26
C SER A 6 -17.53 -8.47 -12.66
N THR A 7 -18.73 -8.49 -13.16
CA THR A 7 -19.73 -9.52 -12.84
C THR A 7 -20.54 -9.93 -14.04
N THR A 8 -21.04 -11.17 -14.02
CA THR A 8 -22.00 -11.72 -14.99
C THR A 8 -23.34 -12.08 -14.34
N ARG A 9 -23.59 -11.58 -13.11
CA ARG A 9 -24.90 -11.72 -12.47
C ARG A 9 -25.92 -10.86 -13.23
N ASN A 10 -27.04 -11.44 -13.61
CA ASN A 10 -28.10 -10.70 -14.31
C ASN A 10 -29.12 -10.11 -13.31
N PRO A 11 -29.46 -8.81 -13.38
CA PRO A 11 -28.80 -7.80 -14.20
C PRO A 11 -27.43 -7.39 -13.64
N ALA A 12 -26.40 -7.40 -14.50
CA ALA A 12 -25.03 -7.12 -14.06
C ALA A 12 -24.82 -5.63 -13.69
N THR A 13 -25.65 -4.74 -14.22
CA THR A 13 -25.65 -3.30 -13.88
C THR A 13 -26.01 -3.02 -12.42
N ASP A 14 -26.63 -3.99 -11.70
CA ASP A 14 -26.87 -3.92 -10.27
C ASP A 14 -25.57 -3.75 -9.45
N LEU A 15 -24.43 -4.13 -10.01
CA LEU A 15 -23.11 -3.86 -9.40
C LEU A 15 -22.91 -2.36 -9.12
N GLY A 16 -23.48 -1.49 -9.95
CA GLY A 16 -23.46 -0.05 -9.76
C GLY A 16 -24.13 0.40 -8.46
N TRP A 17 -25.24 -0.22 -8.05
CA TRP A 17 -25.90 0.04 -6.77
C TRP A 17 -25.02 -0.37 -5.59
N VAL A 18 -24.41 -1.54 -5.66
CA VAL A 18 -23.55 -2.05 -4.59
C VAL A 18 -22.29 -1.21 -4.43
N LEU A 19 -21.68 -0.76 -5.54
CA LEU A 19 -20.52 0.10 -5.50
C LEU A 19 -20.87 1.58 -5.20
N GLY A 20 -22.15 1.97 -5.27
CA GLY A 20 -22.59 3.36 -5.17
C GLY A 20 -22.03 4.22 -6.33
N LYS A 21 -21.95 3.64 -7.53
CA LYS A 21 -21.39 4.25 -8.73
C LYS A 21 -22.27 3.95 -9.95
N HIS A 22 -22.82 5.02 -10.56
CA HIS A 22 -23.71 4.86 -11.69
C HIS A 22 -22.94 4.39 -12.95
N PRO A 23 -23.41 3.32 -13.63
CA PRO A 23 -22.70 2.75 -14.78
C PRO A 23 -22.53 3.73 -15.97
N ASP A 24 -23.45 4.66 -16.17
CA ASP A 24 -23.40 5.63 -17.27
C ASP A 24 -22.51 6.86 -16.97
N ARG A 25 -21.84 6.89 -15.82
CA ARG A 25 -21.08 8.05 -15.39
C ARG A 25 -19.63 7.70 -15.08
N THR A 26 -18.73 8.51 -15.64
CA THR A 26 -17.34 8.56 -15.15
C THR A 26 -17.27 9.57 -14.00
N ALA A 27 -16.67 9.17 -12.89
CA ALA A 27 -16.49 10.00 -11.71
C ALA A 27 -15.01 10.09 -11.32
N ALA A 28 -14.55 11.30 -11.00
CA ALA A 28 -13.22 11.55 -10.49
C ALA A 28 -13.28 11.96 -9.01
N PHE A 29 -12.31 11.47 -8.23
CA PHE A 29 -12.19 11.72 -6.80
C PHE A 29 -10.80 12.29 -6.53
N GLU A 30 -10.75 13.52 -6.01
CA GLU A 30 -9.50 14.15 -5.62
C GLU A 30 -8.91 13.46 -4.38
N LEU A 31 -7.63 13.16 -4.46
CA LEU A 31 -6.85 12.53 -3.41
C LEU A 31 -5.56 13.33 -3.18
N PRO A 32 -4.92 13.24 -2.00
CA PRO A 32 -3.73 14.04 -1.70
C PRO A 32 -2.53 13.82 -2.64
N TRP A 33 -2.57 12.74 -3.44
CA TRP A 33 -1.50 12.30 -4.33
C TRP A 33 -1.92 12.24 -5.81
N GLY A 34 -3.09 12.79 -6.15
CA GLY A 34 -3.63 12.77 -7.50
C GLY A 34 -5.12 12.48 -7.52
N ARG A 35 -5.60 11.74 -8.51
CA ARG A 35 -7.02 11.43 -8.68
C ARG A 35 -7.27 9.94 -8.78
N ALA A 36 -8.42 9.49 -8.28
CA ALA A 36 -8.99 8.19 -8.57
C ALA A 36 -10.18 8.37 -9.51
N ILE A 37 -10.16 7.70 -10.64
CA ILE A 37 -11.20 7.79 -11.67
C ILE A 37 -11.95 6.46 -11.70
N VAL A 38 -13.27 6.52 -11.58
CA VAL A 38 -14.16 5.37 -11.76
C VAL A 38 -14.85 5.51 -13.10
N THR A 39 -14.77 4.46 -13.90
CA THR A 39 -15.45 4.37 -15.20
C THR A 39 -15.98 2.95 -15.42
N TRP A 40 -16.87 2.80 -16.39
CA TRP A 40 -17.47 1.53 -16.72
C TRP A 40 -17.16 1.18 -18.19
N PRO A 41 -16.08 0.42 -18.43
CA PRO A 41 -15.73 -0.05 -19.78
C PRO A 41 -16.80 -0.90 -20.42
N GLU A 42 -17.61 -1.59 -19.58
CA GLU A 42 -18.73 -2.41 -20.03
C GLU A 42 -19.85 -2.31 -19.00
N ALA A 43 -21.07 -2.08 -19.49
CA ALA A 43 -22.26 -1.95 -18.66
C ALA A 43 -23.50 -2.47 -19.45
N SER A 44 -23.65 -3.79 -19.48
CA SER A 44 -24.84 -4.45 -20.02
C SER A 44 -25.55 -5.25 -18.93
N GLU A 45 -26.73 -5.81 -19.23
CA GLU A 45 -27.43 -6.68 -18.29
C GLU A 45 -26.69 -8.01 -18.07
N GLU A 46 -25.95 -8.47 -19.08
CA GLU A 46 -25.21 -9.74 -19.07
C GLU A 46 -23.84 -9.61 -18.40
N ARG A 47 -23.19 -8.47 -18.57
CA ARG A 47 -21.88 -8.20 -17.99
C ARG A 47 -21.68 -6.72 -17.69
N ALA A 48 -21.17 -6.44 -16.50
CA ALA A 48 -20.76 -5.11 -16.11
C ALA A 48 -19.34 -5.15 -15.53
N THR A 49 -18.53 -4.17 -15.91
CA THR A 49 -17.14 -3.99 -15.48
C THR A 49 -16.95 -2.57 -14.98
N CYS A 50 -16.70 -2.43 -13.68
CA CYS A 50 -16.27 -1.19 -13.05
C CYS A 50 -14.75 -1.13 -13.04
N ALA A 51 -14.17 -0.03 -13.51
CA ALA A 51 -12.73 0.22 -13.50
C ALA A 51 -12.39 1.39 -12.58
N LEU A 52 -11.43 1.18 -11.69
CA LEU A 52 -10.79 2.20 -10.85
C LEU A 52 -9.37 2.45 -11.37
N VAL A 53 -9.16 3.63 -11.90
CA VAL A 53 -7.88 4.09 -12.45
C VAL A 53 -7.26 5.10 -11.50
N LEU A 54 -5.98 4.93 -11.17
CA LEU A 54 -5.22 5.92 -10.41
C LEU A 54 -4.41 6.81 -11.36
N ASP A 55 -4.73 8.09 -11.35
CA ASP A 55 -4.00 9.16 -12.01
C ASP A 55 -3.18 9.89 -10.95
N LEU A 56 -1.89 9.56 -10.88
CA LEU A 56 -0.98 10.09 -9.86
C LEU A 56 -0.40 11.42 -10.33
N ASP A 57 -0.31 12.39 -9.41
CA ASP A 57 0.42 13.64 -9.64
C ASP A 57 1.85 13.51 -9.09
N PRO A 58 2.85 13.17 -9.93
CA PRO A 58 4.22 13.01 -9.48
C PRO A 58 4.83 14.33 -9.02
N VAL A 59 4.37 15.46 -9.56
CA VAL A 59 4.86 16.80 -9.19
C VAL A 59 4.31 17.22 -7.84
N GLY A 60 3.01 17.00 -7.60
CA GLY A 60 2.38 17.26 -6.31
C GLY A 60 2.93 16.38 -5.19
N LEU A 61 3.25 15.11 -5.48
CA LEU A 61 3.90 14.22 -4.53
C LEU A 61 5.29 14.71 -4.09
N VAL A 62 6.04 15.35 -5.01
CA VAL A 62 7.35 15.95 -4.70
C VAL A 62 7.22 17.27 -3.94
N ARG A 63 6.22 18.08 -4.29
CA ARG A 63 6.00 19.42 -3.71
C ARG A 63 5.11 19.40 -2.48
N GLY A 64 4.45 18.29 -2.19
CA GLY A 64 3.55 18.10 -1.05
C GLY A 64 4.23 18.42 0.27
N SER A 65 3.92 19.61 0.77
CA SER A 65 4.60 20.34 1.81
C SER A 65 4.14 19.92 3.18
N GLY A 66 4.98 19.21 3.88
CA GLY A 66 4.95 19.11 5.32
C GLY A 66 6.40 19.04 5.83
N PRO A 67 6.70 19.41 7.07
CA PRO A 67 8.05 19.33 7.62
C PRO A 67 8.65 17.91 7.65
N SER A 68 7.90 16.91 7.21
CA SER A 68 8.30 15.50 7.12
C SER A 68 8.22 14.95 5.69
N ALA A 69 7.95 15.78 4.66
CA ALA A 69 7.99 15.31 3.28
C ALA A 69 9.43 14.96 2.91
N PRO A 70 9.70 13.80 2.30
CA PRO A 70 11.01 13.52 1.74
C PRO A 70 11.34 14.60 0.70
N GLY A 71 12.56 15.15 0.75
CA GLY A 71 12.99 16.21 -0.15
C GLY A 71 12.89 15.80 -1.63
N PRO A 72 12.96 16.76 -2.57
CA PRO A 72 12.76 16.57 -4.00
C PRO A 72 13.55 15.38 -4.59
N LEU A 73 14.76 15.16 -4.07
CA LEU A 73 15.63 14.07 -4.54
C LEU A 73 15.13 12.68 -4.10
N ALA A 74 14.51 12.56 -2.91
CA ALA A 74 13.95 11.30 -2.44
C ALA A 74 12.71 10.89 -3.24
N ALA A 75 11.96 11.87 -3.75
CA ALA A 75 10.82 11.64 -4.63
C ALA A 75 11.26 11.33 -6.07
N TYR A 76 12.34 11.96 -6.56
CA TYR A 76 12.89 11.72 -7.90
C TYR A 76 13.56 10.34 -8.04
N VAL A 77 14.10 9.80 -6.93
CA VAL A 77 14.68 8.43 -6.89
C VAL A 77 13.60 7.37 -6.64
N ASN A 78 12.38 7.80 -6.38
CA ASN A 78 11.26 6.93 -6.05
C ASN A 78 10.38 6.62 -7.27
N ASP A 79 10.96 6.21 -8.38
CA ASP A 79 10.29 5.38 -9.40
C ASP A 79 9.92 4.00 -8.81
N ARG A 80 9.46 3.99 -7.55
CA ARG A 80 9.16 2.75 -6.86
C ARG A 80 7.69 2.41 -7.06
N PRO A 81 7.41 1.28 -7.71
CA PRO A 81 6.05 0.79 -7.98
C PRO A 81 5.20 0.55 -6.73
N TYR A 82 5.81 0.48 -5.53
CA TYR A 82 5.13 0.24 -4.25
C TYR A 82 4.15 1.35 -3.84
N VAL A 83 4.40 2.58 -4.29
CA VAL A 83 3.49 3.70 -4.07
C VAL A 83 2.10 3.37 -4.61
N ALA A 84 2.07 2.63 -5.72
CA ALA A 84 0.84 2.22 -6.38
C ALA A 84 -0.03 1.28 -5.53
N SER A 85 0.54 0.32 -4.77
CA SER A 85 -0.22 -0.63 -3.96
C SER A 85 -0.90 0.05 -2.77
N SER A 86 -0.16 0.91 -2.06
CA SER A 86 -0.71 1.68 -0.95
C SER A 86 -1.76 2.69 -1.41
N PHE A 87 -1.53 3.37 -2.54
CA PHE A 87 -2.49 4.30 -3.11
C PHE A 87 -3.75 3.61 -3.59
N LEU A 88 -3.64 2.41 -4.16
CA LEU A 88 -4.80 1.63 -4.55
C LEU A 88 -5.67 1.25 -3.35
N SER A 89 -5.07 0.78 -2.25
CA SER A 89 -5.79 0.48 -1.02
C SER A 89 -6.52 1.70 -0.44
N VAL A 90 -5.87 2.87 -0.44
CA VAL A 90 -6.49 4.14 0.01
C VAL A 90 -7.62 4.55 -0.93
N ALA A 91 -7.42 4.44 -2.25
CA ALA A 91 -8.44 4.76 -3.25
C ALA A 91 -9.68 3.87 -3.08
N ILE A 92 -9.51 2.55 -2.95
CA ILE A 92 -10.62 1.63 -2.67
C ILE A 92 -11.38 2.08 -1.42
N GLY A 93 -10.65 2.38 -0.33
CA GLY A 93 -11.24 2.81 0.94
C GLY A 93 -12.05 4.11 0.86
N ARG A 94 -11.63 5.06 0.01
CA ARG A 94 -12.35 6.33 -0.19
C ARG A 94 -13.46 6.25 -1.20
N VAL A 95 -13.18 5.65 -2.35
CA VAL A 95 -14.08 5.63 -3.51
C VAL A 95 -15.26 4.67 -3.28
N PHE A 96 -15.01 3.50 -2.69
CA PHE A 96 -16.02 2.47 -2.44
C PHE A 96 -16.40 2.35 -0.96
N ARG A 97 -16.41 3.46 -0.24
CA ARG A 97 -16.66 3.51 1.21
C ARG A 97 -18.01 2.88 1.60
N SER A 98 -19.08 3.14 0.85
CA SER A 98 -20.40 2.55 1.08
C SER A 98 -20.40 1.04 0.90
N ALA A 99 -19.79 0.55 -0.18
CA ALA A 99 -19.66 -0.87 -0.45
C ALA A 99 -18.83 -1.59 0.65
N LEU A 100 -17.72 -0.98 1.09
CA LEU A 100 -16.90 -1.50 2.20
C LEU A 100 -17.64 -1.56 3.54
N SER A 101 -18.57 -0.65 3.79
CA SER A 101 -19.39 -0.65 5.00
C SER A 101 -20.61 -1.56 4.92
N GLY A 102 -20.90 -2.13 3.75
CA GLY A 102 -22.14 -2.90 3.51
C GLY A 102 -23.41 -2.04 3.59
N LYS A 103 -23.27 -0.71 3.52
CA LYS A 103 -24.37 0.23 3.66
C LYS A 103 -24.64 0.91 2.32
N GLY A 104 -25.84 0.74 1.79
CA GLY A 104 -26.28 1.36 0.55
C GLY A 104 -27.81 1.31 0.44
N GLU A 105 -28.36 1.93 -0.60
CA GLU A 105 -29.79 2.00 -0.84
C GLU A 105 -30.43 0.62 -1.08
N ARG A 106 -29.66 -0.32 -1.64
CA ARG A 106 -30.09 -1.69 -1.94
C ARG A 106 -29.38 -2.69 -1.01
N ALA A 107 -29.79 -2.70 0.27
CA ALA A 107 -29.25 -3.62 1.28
C ALA A 107 -29.37 -5.10 0.88
N ASP A 108 -30.42 -5.43 0.14
CA ASP A 108 -30.65 -6.77 -0.43
C ASP A 108 -29.50 -7.22 -1.34
N LEU A 109 -28.95 -6.32 -2.16
CA LEU A 109 -27.85 -6.61 -3.06
C LEU A 109 -26.50 -6.74 -2.36
N HIS A 110 -26.30 -5.99 -1.27
CA HIS A 110 -25.06 -6.04 -0.49
C HIS A 110 -24.82 -7.38 0.20
N ALA A 111 -25.90 -8.06 0.62
CA ALA A 111 -25.83 -9.35 1.29
C ALA A 111 -25.62 -10.53 0.32
N LEU A 112 -25.74 -10.32 -0.99
CA LEU A 112 -25.63 -11.37 -1.97
C LEU A 112 -24.16 -11.68 -2.30
N GLU A 113 -23.91 -12.96 -2.56
CA GLU A 113 -22.69 -13.40 -3.22
C GLU A 113 -22.81 -13.23 -4.73
N TRP A 114 -21.81 -12.62 -5.31
CA TRP A 114 -21.70 -12.31 -6.72
C TRP A 114 -20.64 -13.18 -7.39
N PRO A 115 -20.85 -13.66 -8.61
CA PRO A 115 -19.76 -14.15 -9.44
C PRO A 115 -18.91 -12.96 -9.85
N LEU A 116 -17.73 -12.81 -9.26
CA LEU A 116 -16.87 -11.66 -9.43
C LEU A 116 -15.55 -12.06 -10.09
N GLU A 117 -15.12 -11.24 -11.03
CA GLU A 117 -13.80 -11.28 -11.64
C GLU A 117 -13.09 -9.96 -11.34
N ILE A 118 -11.91 -10.05 -10.75
CA ILE A 118 -11.09 -8.91 -10.36
C ILE A 118 -9.81 -8.91 -11.18
N GLY A 119 -9.57 -7.84 -11.92
CA GLY A 119 -8.33 -7.60 -12.65
C GLY A 119 -7.46 -6.57 -11.93
N LEU A 120 -6.20 -6.89 -11.72
CA LEU A 120 -5.21 -5.99 -11.15
C LEU A 120 -4.03 -5.91 -12.10
N SER A 121 -3.77 -4.73 -12.66
CA SER A 121 -2.62 -4.50 -13.53
C SER A 121 -1.45 -3.98 -12.74
N ALA A 122 -0.26 -4.54 -12.99
CA ALA A 122 1.01 -4.09 -12.41
C ALA A 122 1.06 -4.12 -10.87
N VAL A 123 0.66 -5.24 -10.27
CA VAL A 123 0.76 -5.42 -8.82
C VAL A 123 2.18 -5.83 -8.44
N PRO A 124 2.87 -5.07 -7.58
CA PRO A 124 4.11 -5.52 -7.00
C PRO A 124 3.83 -6.69 -6.04
N ALA A 125 4.49 -7.81 -6.24
CA ALA A 125 4.35 -9.02 -5.44
C ALA A 125 5.73 -9.54 -5.03
N ARG A 126 6.23 -9.09 -3.90
CA ARG A 126 7.48 -9.59 -3.29
C ARG A 126 7.23 -10.95 -2.64
N GLY A 127 7.54 -11.97 -3.34
CA GLY A 127 7.21 -13.38 -3.06
C GLY A 127 6.53 -14.06 -4.24
N GLY A 128 6.31 -13.29 -5.32
CA GLY A 128 5.83 -13.76 -6.61
C GLY A 128 4.43 -14.37 -6.54
N GLU A 129 4.10 -15.14 -7.56
CA GLU A 129 2.83 -15.84 -7.69
C GLU A 129 2.55 -16.79 -6.51
N ARG A 130 3.57 -17.41 -5.96
CA ARG A 130 3.42 -18.33 -4.81
C ARG A 130 2.81 -17.63 -3.59
N LEU A 131 3.27 -16.42 -3.27
CA LEU A 131 2.69 -15.66 -2.17
C LEU A 131 1.27 -15.23 -2.49
N LEU A 132 1.04 -14.75 -3.73
CA LEU A 132 -0.28 -14.35 -4.18
C LEU A 132 -1.30 -15.48 -3.98
N ARG A 133 -0.99 -16.71 -4.43
CA ARG A 133 -1.85 -17.87 -4.24
C ARG A 133 -2.10 -18.19 -2.77
N ARG A 134 -1.06 -18.20 -1.94
CA ARG A 134 -1.18 -18.42 -0.49
C ARG A 134 -2.11 -17.44 0.20
N LEU A 135 -2.15 -16.18 -0.27
CA LEU A 135 -2.98 -15.14 0.32
C LEU A 135 -4.44 -15.18 -0.17
N PHE A 136 -4.68 -15.57 -1.41
CA PHE A 136 -6.03 -15.46 -2.00
C PHE A 136 -6.76 -16.82 -2.11
N GLU A 137 -6.09 -17.93 -2.40
CA GLU A 137 -6.74 -19.23 -2.56
C GLU A 137 -7.47 -19.72 -1.29
N PRO A 138 -6.91 -19.54 -0.05
CA PRO A 138 -7.64 -19.90 1.16
C PRO A 138 -8.95 -19.13 1.36
N LEU A 139 -9.06 -17.95 0.74
CA LEU A 139 -10.27 -17.14 0.75
C LEU A 139 -11.25 -17.49 -0.39
N GLY A 140 -11.02 -18.60 -1.12
CA GLY A 140 -11.90 -19.08 -2.18
C GLY A 140 -11.75 -18.36 -3.51
N TYR A 141 -10.56 -17.78 -3.79
CA TYR A 141 -10.27 -17.22 -5.11
C TYR A 141 -9.56 -18.24 -6.00
N THR A 142 -9.95 -18.27 -7.27
CA THR A 142 -9.10 -18.82 -8.32
C THR A 142 -8.13 -17.74 -8.76
N VAL A 143 -6.84 -18.04 -8.74
CA VAL A 143 -5.76 -17.07 -9.00
C VAL A 143 -5.07 -17.38 -10.31
N GLU A 144 -5.05 -16.42 -11.21
CA GLU A 144 -4.25 -16.42 -12.44
C GLU A 144 -3.29 -15.23 -12.37
N ALA A 145 -2.01 -15.47 -12.60
CA ALA A 145 -1.00 -14.42 -12.57
C ALA A 145 -0.03 -14.59 -13.74
N THR A 146 0.30 -13.48 -14.38
CA THR A 146 1.29 -13.44 -15.45
C THR A 146 2.31 -12.34 -15.16
N GLN A 147 3.56 -12.61 -15.43
CA GLN A 147 4.61 -11.61 -15.31
C GLN A 147 4.44 -10.57 -16.43
N LEU A 148 4.47 -9.29 -16.08
CA LEU A 148 4.26 -8.20 -17.02
C LEU A 148 5.47 -7.99 -17.94
N ASP A 149 6.67 -7.98 -17.35
CA ASP A 149 7.92 -7.72 -18.04
C ASP A 149 9.04 -8.52 -17.37
N PRO A 150 9.88 -9.23 -18.12
CA PRO A 150 11.08 -9.88 -17.57
C PRO A 150 12.03 -8.94 -16.83
N ALA A 151 12.06 -7.66 -17.20
CA ALA A 151 12.83 -6.63 -16.51
C ALA A 151 12.21 -6.22 -15.15
N LEU A 152 10.94 -6.54 -14.92
CA LEU A 152 10.20 -6.24 -13.71
C LEU A 152 9.67 -7.53 -13.04
N PRO A 153 10.55 -8.42 -12.55
CA PRO A 153 10.18 -9.77 -12.11
C PRO A 153 9.21 -9.80 -10.90
N THR A 154 9.10 -8.69 -10.19
CA THR A 154 8.20 -8.56 -9.05
C THR A 154 6.81 -8.03 -9.41
N HIS A 155 6.57 -7.67 -10.68
CA HIS A 155 5.28 -7.10 -11.10
C HIS A 155 4.46 -8.11 -11.87
N LEU A 156 3.25 -8.35 -11.37
CA LEU A 156 2.31 -9.31 -11.94
C LEU A 156 1.06 -8.60 -12.47
N SER A 157 0.55 -9.09 -13.59
CA SER A 157 -0.85 -8.93 -13.97
C SER A 157 -1.63 -10.06 -13.32
N VAL A 158 -2.67 -9.72 -12.56
CA VAL A 158 -3.41 -10.68 -11.74
C VAL A 158 -4.87 -10.66 -12.13
N ARG A 159 -5.44 -11.86 -12.29
CA ARG A 159 -6.86 -12.11 -12.42
C ARG A 159 -7.31 -13.01 -11.28
N LEU A 160 -8.28 -12.54 -10.50
CA LEU A 160 -8.88 -13.29 -9.41
C LEU A 160 -10.35 -13.55 -9.74
N VAL A 161 -10.81 -14.77 -9.57
CA VAL A 161 -12.20 -15.14 -9.78
C VAL A 161 -12.74 -15.74 -8.49
N THR A 162 -13.93 -15.30 -8.07
CA THR A 162 -14.56 -15.78 -6.84
C THR A 162 -16.06 -15.64 -6.88
N ARG A 163 -16.73 -16.27 -5.91
CA ARG A 163 -18.14 -16.03 -5.61
C ARG A 163 -18.24 -15.57 -4.15
N ARG A 164 -18.37 -14.26 -3.94
CA ARG A 164 -18.41 -13.62 -2.63
C ARG A 164 -19.23 -12.33 -2.67
N THR A 165 -19.46 -11.73 -1.51
CA THR A 165 -20.01 -10.37 -1.45
C THR A 165 -18.97 -9.36 -1.99
N VAL A 166 -19.46 -8.29 -2.59
CA VAL A 166 -18.55 -7.19 -3.04
C VAL A 166 -17.80 -6.60 -1.86
N GLN A 167 -18.42 -6.53 -0.68
CA GLN A 167 -17.83 -6.06 0.55
C GLN A 167 -16.58 -6.88 0.94
N ASP A 168 -16.69 -8.21 0.96
CA ASP A 168 -15.59 -9.11 1.29
C ASP A 168 -14.43 -8.92 0.32
N VAL A 169 -14.73 -8.90 -0.98
CA VAL A 169 -13.69 -8.67 -2.00
C VAL A 169 -12.95 -7.37 -1.78
N LEU A 170 -13.66 -6.27 -1.53
CA LEU A 170 -13.01 -4.97 -1.27
C LEU A 170 -12.21 -4.96 0.03
N ARG A 171 -12.68 -5.63 1.09
CA ARG A 171 -11.96 -5.80 2.36
C ARG A 171 -10.66 -6.60 2.13
N HIS A 172 -10.74 -7.74 1.45
CA HIS A 172 -9.57 -8.56 1.11
C HIS A 172 -8.54 -7.74 0.31
N LEU A 173 -8.96 -7.05 -0.75
CA LEU A 173 -8.07 -6.24 -1.58
C LEU A 173 -7.38 -5.12 -0.79
N THR A 174 -8.11 -4.41 0.08
CA THR A 174 -7.52 -3.32 0.88
C THR A 174 -6.46 -3.78 1.86
N VAL A 175 -6.52 -5.03 2.32
CA VAL A 175 -5.52 -5.62 3.23
C VAL A 175 -4.40 -6.31 2.44
N LEU A 176 -4.75 -7.16 1.47
CA LEU A 176 -3.78 -8.07 0.85
C LEU A 176 -2.90 -7.41 -0.21
N ILE A 177 -3.39 -6.38 -0.93
CA ILE A 177 -2.57 -5.68 -1.93
C ILE A 177 -1.32 -5.03 -1.29
N PRO A 178 -1.43 -4.27 -0.17
CA PRO A 178 -0.24 -3.76 0.53
C PRO A 178 0.67 -4.86 1.10
N VAL A 179 0.11 -6.02 1.48
CA VAL A 179 0.87 -7.17 2.00
C VAL A 179 1.73 -7.81 0.91
N LEU A 180 1.26 -7.85 -0.34
CA LEU A 180 2.02 -8.36 -1.48
C LEU A 180 3.29 -7.53 -1.73
N ASP A 181 3.21 -6.23 -1.58
CA ASP A 181 4.32 -5.31 -1.84
C ASP A 181 5.42 -5.38 -0.76
N ASP A 182 5.04 -5.62 0.50
CA ASP A 182 5.95 -5.70 1.68
C ASP A 182 6.86 -4.46 1.85
N ASP A 183 6.48 -3.32 1.27
CA ASP A 183 7.32 -2.10 1.25
C ASP A 183 6.48 -0.87 1.61
N LYS A 184 6.04 -0.80 2.87
CA LYS A 184 5.32 0.37 3.40
C LYS A 184 6.31 1.44 3.85
N HIS A 185 6.24 2.63 3.27
CA HIS A 185 7.12 3.75 3.58
C HIS A 185 6.49 4.83 4.47
N TYR A 186 5.26 4.66 4.93
CA TYR A 186 4.62 5.58 5.85
C TYR A 186 4.63 5.07 7.29
N TRP A 187 4.45 5.99 8.22
CA TRP A 187 4.34 5.67 9.64
C TRP A 187 3.15 4.74 9.89
N VAL A 188 3.38 3.65 10.63
CA VAL A 188 2.34 2.73 11.09
C VAL A 188 2.11 3.01 12.57
N GLY A 189 0.95 3.55 12.90
CA GLY A 189 0.52 3.83 14.27
C GLY A 189 -0.50 2.81 14.79
N PRO A 190 -0.93 2.95 16.04
CA PRO A 190 -1.96 2.09 16.64
C PRO A 190 -3.30 2.08 15.87
N ASP A 191 -3.65 3.17 15.18
CA ASP A 191 -4.82 3.29 14.33
C ASP A 191 -4.83 2.32 13.12
N GLU A 192 -3.66 1.86 12.69
CA GLU A 192 -3.55 0.84 11.65
C GLU A 192 -3.98 -0.54 12.15
N ILE A 193 -3.83 -0.82 13.45
CA ILE A 193 -4.37 -2.03 14.07
C ILE A 193 -5.90 -2.01 13.97
N ASP A 194 -6.54 -0.89 14.32
CA ASP A 194 -7.99 -0.76 14.27
C ASP A 194 -8.53 -0.98 12.86
N LYS A 195 -7.84 -0.41 11.87
CA LYS A 195 -8.18 -0.59 10.45
C LYS A 195 -8.00 -2.04 9.98
N LEU A 196 -6.91 -2.68 10.39
CA LEU A 196 -6.63 -4.07 10.03
C LEU A 196 -7.66 -5.01 10.64
N VAL A 197 -7.95 -4.85 11.93
CA VAL A 197 -8.95 -5.65 12.65
C VAL A 197 -10.33 -5.46 12.01
N ALA A 198 -10.78 -4.21 11.81
CA ALA A 198 -12.09 -3.92 11.22
C ALA A 198 -12.26 -4.47 9.79
N ARG A 199 -11.17 -4.60 9.02
CA ARG A 199 -11.22 -5.18 7.67
C ARG A 199 -11.02 -6.68 7.63
N GLY A 200 -10.41 -7.22 8.68
CA GLY A 200 -10.08 -8.64 8.82
C GLY A 200 -11.01 -9.42 9.74
N GLU A 201 -11.99 -8.77 10.40
CA GLU A 201 -12.81 -9.32 11.46
C GLU A 201 -13.43 -10.67 11.13
N ASP A 202 -13.93 -10.83 9.90
CA ASP A 202 -14.68 -12.00 9.48
C ASP A 202 -13.81 -13.11 8.84
N TRP A 203 -12.55 -12.87 8.54
CA TRP A 203 -11.74 -13.80 7.74
C TRP A 203 -10.29 -13.95 8.18
N LEU A 204 -9.68 -12.90 8.74
CA LEU A 204 -8.24 -12.88 9.00
C LEU A 204 -7.83 -13.80 10.15
N ALA A 205 -8.72 -13.98 11.15
CA ALA A 205 -8.46 -14.85 12.29
C ALA A 205 -8.22 -16.31 11.87
N ASP A 206 -8.97 -16.78 10.88
CA ASP A 206 -8.93 -18.16 10.38
C ASP A 206 -7.97 -18.36 9.20
N HIS A 207 -7.35 -17.27 8.72
CA HIS A 207 -6.47 -17.33 7.55
C HIS A 207 -5.17 -18.07 7.86
N PRO A 208 -4.73 -19.08 7.06
CA PRO A 208 -3.52 -19.86 7.32
C PRO A 208 -2.24 -19.03 7.35
N ASP A 209 -2.19 -17.93 6.60
CA ASP A 209 -1.08 -16.98 6.57
C ASP A 209 -1.32 -15.73 7.43
N ARG A 210 -2.24 -15.80 8.42
CA ARG A 210 -2.59 -14.67 9.30
C ARG A 210 -1.38 -13.92 9.84
N ASP A 211 -0.42 -14.63 10.39
CA ASP A 211 0.75 -14.02 11.03
C ASP A 211 1.61 -13.24 10.01
N THR A 212 1.76 -13.79 8.80
CA THR A 212 2.44 -13.10 7.71
C THR A 212 1.68 -11.84 7.29
N ILE A 213 0.36 -11.93 7.17
CA ILE A 213 -0.50 -10.79 6.78
C ILE A 213 -0.40 -9.68 7.83
N VAL A 214 -0.56 -10.01 9.10
CA VAL A 214 -0.51 -9.05 10.21
C VAL A 214 0.89 -8.42 10.31
N SER A 215 1.95 -9.23 10.28
CA SER A 215 3.33 -8.76 10.37
C SER A 215 3.67 -7.77 9.23
N ARG A 216 3.36 -8.13 7.97
CA ARG A 216 3.60 -7.25 6.82
C ARG A 216 2.71 -6.01 6.84
N SER A 217 1.45 -6.13 7.26
CA SER A 217 0.53 -5.00 7.39
C SER A 217 1.03 -3.96 8.40
N LEU A 218 1.68 -4.41 9.47
CA LEU A 218 2.19 -3.56 10.56
C LEU A 218 3.70 -3.31 10.48
N LYS A 219 4.31 -3.46 9.30
CA LYS A 219 5.74 -3.22 9.05
C LYS A 219 6.66 -4.07 9.92
N ARG A 220 6.26 -5.29 10.22
CA ARG A 220 7.03 -6.20 11.07
C ARG A 220 7.40 -5.60 12.44
N ARG A 221 6.56 -4.74 13.00
CA ARG A 221 6.71 -4.21 14.35
C ARG A 221 6.18 -5.23 15.36
N PRO A 222 7.02 -5.87 16.19
CA PRO A 222 6.60 -6.97 17.05
C PRO A 222 5.48 -6.59 18.03
N SER A 223 5.58 -5.41 18.64
CA SER A 223 4.58 -4.92 19.60
C SER A 223 3.19 -4.71 18.96
N LEU A 224 3.13 -4.09 17.77
CA LEU A 224 1.87 -3.88 17.05
C LEU A 224 1.31 -5.18 16.49
N THR A 225 2.17 -6.05 15.97
CA THR A 225 1.80 -7.38 15.47
C THR A 225 1.14 -8.20 16.56
N ARG A 226 1.75 -8.25 17.74
CA ARG A 226 1.21 -8.94 18.92
C ARG A 226 -0.14 -8.38 19.36
N ALA A 227 -0.25 -7.05 19.45
CA ALA A 227 -1.50 -6.40 19.82
C ALA A 227 -2.63 -6.68 18.83
N ALA A 228 -2.33 -6.75 17.53
CA ALA A 228 -3.30 -7.11 16.50
C ALA A 228 -3.71 -8.59 16.58
N LEU A 229 -2.76 -9.49 16.76
CA LEU A 229 -3.04 -10.93 16.90
C LEU A 229 -3.87 -11.23 18.15
N ALA A 230 -3.58 -10.60 19.28
CA ALA A 230 -4.37 -10.74 20.51
C ALA A 230 -5.82 -10.27 20.35
N ARG A 231 -6.08 -9.30 19.48
CA ARG A 231 -7.43 -8.83 19.17
C ARG A 231 -8.19 -9.72 18.17
N LEU A 232 -7.46 -10.33 17.25
CA LEU A 232 -8.05 -11.23 16.25
C LEU A 232 -8.35 -12.63 16.82
N VAL A 233 -7.53 -13.10 17.76
CA VAL A 233 -7.65 -14.43 18.37
C VAL A 233 -7.41 -14.30 19.88
N PRO A 234 -8.43 -13.89 20.66
CA PRO A 234 -8.28 -13.62 22.11
C PRO A 234 -7.82 -14.83 22.93
N ASP A 235 -8.12 -16.05 22.48
CA ASP A 235 -7.82 -17.28 23.21
C ASP A 235 -6.40 -17.84 22.97
N GLN A 236 -5.61 -17.23 22.09
CA GLN A 236 -4.21 -17.61 21.92
C GLN A 236 -3.37 -16.89 22.98
N VAL A 237 -2.73 -17.69 23.85
CA VAL A 237 -1.67 -17.20 24.73
C VAL A 237 -0.50 -16.76 23.87
N VAL A 238 -0.41 -15.46 23.63
CA VAL A 238 0.78 -14.87 23.01
C VAL A 238 1.84 -14.85 24.10
N GLU A 239 2.85 -15.72 24.01
CA GLU A 239 3.99 -15.72 24.94
C GLU A 239 4.54 -14.29 25.04
N GLU A 240 4.63 -13.78 26.25
CA GLU A 240 5.30 -12.50 26.51
C GLU A 240 6.81 -12.71 26.29
N PRO A 241 7.42 -12.11 25.28
CA PRO A 241 8.86 -12.04 25.25
C PRO A 241 9.34 -11.03 26.29
N ASP A 242 10.44 -11.34 26.95
CA ASP A 242 11.08 -10.51 27.97
C ASP A 242 11.13 -9.03 27.54
N ALA A 243 10.36 -8.19 28.21
CA ALA A 243 10.26 -6.76 27.96
C ALA A 243 11.61 -6.00 28.11
N GLU A 244 12.64 -6.69 28.62
CA GLU A 244 13.99 -6.15 28.77
C GLU A 244 14.85 -6.24 27.50
N ARG A 245 14.52 -7.11 26.53
CA ARG A 245 15.30 -7.24 25.28
C ARG A 245 14.89 -6.32 24.14
N GLU A 246 13.69 -5.76 24.16
CA GLU A 246 13.21 -4.88 23.07
C GLU A 246 13.69 -3.41 23.20
N ARG A 247 14.06 -2.94 24.40
CA ARG A 247 14.49 -1.55 24.61
C ARG A 247 15.86 -1.17 24.06
N PRO A 248 16.88 -2.03 23.99
CA PRO A 248 18.18 -1.66 23.41
C PRO A 248 18.19 -1.59 21.87
N GLU A 249 17.35 -2.40 21.19
CA GLU A 249 17.34 -2.44 19.71
C GLU A 249 16.58 -1.28 19.09
N GLU A 250 15.47 -0.84 19.67
CA GLU A 250 14.73 0.35 19.19
C GLU A 250 15.52 1.66 19.30
N VAL A 251 16.49 1.72 20.22
CA VAL A 251 17.36 2.91 20.41
C VAL A 251 18.55 2.89 19.46
N LEU A 252 18.98 1.70 19.00
CA LEU A 252 20.15 1.53 18.11
C LEU A 252 19.77 1.53 16.62
N GLU A 253 18.55 1.11 16.26
CA GLU A 253 18.06 1.14 14.88
C GLU A 253 17.19 2.39 14.61
N ARG A 254 17.80 3.57 14.70
CA ARG A 254 17.28 4.70 13.94
C ARG A 254 17.65 4.43 12.48
N PRO A 255 16.74 4.05 11.58
CA PRO A 255 17.09 3.87 10.18
C PRO A 255 17.58 5.22 9.69
N MET A 256 18.88 5.32 9.43
CA MET A 256 19.44 6.52 8.81
C MET A 256 18.74 6.70 7.48
N SER A 257 18.13 7.85 7.27
CA SER A 257 17.47 8.13 6.02
C SER A 257 18.50 8.01 4.88
N LEU A 258 18.07 7.57 3.70
CA LEU A 258 18.97 7.50 2.53
C LEU A 258 19.65 8.86 2.27
N ASP A 259 19.00 9.94 2.63
CA ASP A 259 19.51 11.30 2.55
C ASP A 259 20.62 11.55 3.58
N GLU A 260 20.52 11.02 4.80
CA GLU A 260 21.61 11.03 5.80
C GLU A 260 22.80 10.21 5.35
N LEU A 261 22.56 8.99 4.84
CA LEU A 261 23.62 8.13 4.30
C LEU A 261 24.37 8.79 3.14
N ARG A 262 23.67 9.48 2.24
CA ARG A 262 24.28 10.22 1.14
C ARG A 262 25.14 11.39 1.63
N ARG A 263 24.64 12.17 2.58
CA ARG A 263 25.40 13.28 3.18
C ARG A 263 26.64 12.79 3.91
N ASP A 264 26.53 11.69 4.64
CA ASP A 264 27.67 11.07 5.32
C ASP A 264 28.67 10.48 4.33
N ALA A 265 28.22 9.85 3.25
CA ALA A 265 29.09 9.37 2.19
C ALA A 265 29.86 10.53 1.52
N VAL A 266 29.20 11.64 1.22
CA VAL A 266 29.86 12.84 0.67
C VAL A 266 30.87 13.38 1.67
N ALA A 267 30.53 13.54 2.95
CA ALA A 267 31.45 14.01 3.98
C ALA A 267 32.67 13.09 4.12
N THR A 268 32.48 11.77 4.04
CA THR A 268 33.55 10.78 4.07
C THR A 268 34.48 10.92 2.86
N ILE A 269 33.94 11.02 1.65
CA ILE A 269 34.73 11.20 0.42
C ILE A 269 35.59 12.49 0.48
N LEU A 270 35.01 13.59 0.98
CA LEU A 270 35.73 14.86 1.11
C LEU A 270 36.85 14.78 2.15
N ARG A 271 36.60 14.06 3.24
CA ARG A 271 37.63 13.82 4.28
C ARG A 271 38.76 12.95 3.76
N ASP A 272 38.44 11.84 3.07
CA ASP A 272 39.44 10.89 2.54
C ASP A 272 40.30 11.51 1.45
N ARG A 273 39.84 12.60 0.81
CA ARG A 273 40.55 13.36 -0.20
C ARG A 273 41.25 14.61 0.34
N ASP A 274 41.22 14.83 1.64
CA ASP A 274 41.85 15.97 2.33
C ASP A 274 41.45 17.34 1.73
N VAL A 275 40.14 17.48 1.43
CA VAL A 275 39.60 18.66 0.75
C VAL A 275 39.43 19.81 1.75
N ALA A 276 39.97 20.98 1.44
CA ALA A 276 39.86 22.18 2.28
C ALA A 276 38.73 23.14 1.82
N THR A 277 38.34 23.10 0.56
CA THR A 277 37.32 23.99 -0.01
C THR A 277 36.29 23.21 -0.79
N VAL A 278 35.00 23.49 -0.54
CA VAL A 278 33.87 22.86 -1.21
C VAL A 278 32.91 23.91 -1.77
N VAL A 279 32.40 23.67 -2.96
CA VAL A 279 31.31 24.44 -3.57
C VAL A 279 30.10 23.53 -3.71
N ASP A 280 28.97 23.91 -3.13
CA ASP A 280 27.69 23.17 -3.21
C ASP A 280 26.77 23.87 -4.20
N LEU A 281 26.67 23.32 -5.43
CA LEU A 281 25.81 23.85 -6.47
C LEU A 281 24.40 23.28 -6.30
N GLY A 282 23.46 24.13 -5.91
CA GLY A 282 22.07 23.70 -5.67
C GLY A 282 21.84 23.21 -4.25
N CYS A 283 22.40 23.90 -3.27
CA CYS A 283 22.39 23.55 -1.84
C CYS A 283 20.99 23.30 -1.22
N GLY A 284 19.91 23.69 -1.89
CA GLY A 284 18.53 23.53 -1.40
C GLY A 284 18.35 24.11 0.00
N GLU A 285 17.89 23.31 0.96
CA GLU A 285 17.72 23.71 2.37
C GLU A 285 19.05 23.73 3.17
N GLY A 286 20.18 23.54 2.51
CA GLY A 286 21.51 23.57 3.16
C GLY A 286 21.81 22.38 4.07
N LYS A 287 21.09 21.28 3.98
CA LYS A 287 21.29 20.09 4.85
C LYS A 287 22.68 19.46 4.72
N LEU A 288 23.24 19.45 3.51
CA LEU A 288 24.62 19.00 3.28
C LEU A 288 25.59 19.99 3.90
N ILE A 289 25.40 21.30 3.71
CA ILE A 289 26.23 22.34 4.32
C ILE A 289 26.24 22.21 5.84
N GLN A 290 25.07 22.03 6.48
CA GLN A 290 24.97 21.80 7.94
C GLN A 290 25.78 20.57 8.39
N ARG A 291 25.82 19.52 7.59
CA ARG A 291 26.62 18.34 7.87
C ARG A 291 28.10 18.60 7.72
N LEU A 292 28.52 19.32 6.65
CA LEU A 292 29.89 19.65 6.36
C LEU A 292 30.50 20.67 7.32
N LEU A 293 29.71 21.54 7.94
CA LEU A 293 30.17 22.47 8.99
C LEU A 293 30.74 21.77 10.23
N ARG A 294 30.49 20.49 10.40
CA ARG A 294 31.07 19.67 11.48
C ARG A 294 32.46 19.13 11.14
N GLU A 295 32.88 19.22 9.87
CA GLU A 295 34.17 18.73 9.39
C GLU A 295 35.25 19.81 9.58
N ARG A 296 36.15 19.58 10.53
CA ARG A 296 37.22 20.57 10.88
C ARG A 296 38.25 20.80 9.77
N ALA A 297 38.37 19.87 8.82
CA ALA A 297 39.30 19.98 7.70
C ALA A 297 38.84 20.99 6.64
N LEU A 298 37.53 21.28 6.59
CA LEU A 298 36.96 22.23 5.63
C LEU A 298 37.14 23.67 6.14
N THR A 299 37.87 24.47 5.39
CA THR A 299 38.16 25.89 5.70
C THR A 299 37.19 26.83 4.96
N ARG A 300 36.59 26.37 3.86
CA ARG A 300 35.66 27.17 3.06
C ARG A 300 34.57 26.30 2.43
N ILE A 301 33.34 26.72 2.62
CA ILE A 301 32.17 26.15 1.94
C ILE A 301 31.43 27.30 1.22
N VAL A 302 31.14 27.13 -0.07
CA VAL A 302 30.51 28.14 -0.94
C VAL A 302 29.24 27.55 -1.56
#